data_43c06a7c517c2547daac0157aa65ec81
#
_entry.id   43c06a7c517c2547daac0157aa65ec81
#
_cell.length_a   1.000
_cell.length_b   1.000
_cell.length_c   1.000
_cell.angle_alpha   90.00
_cell.angle_beta   90.00
_cell.angle_gamma   90.00
#
_symmetry.space_group_name_H-M   'P 1'
#
loop_
_entity.id
_entity.type
_entity.pdbx_description
1 polymer ?
#
loop_
_entity_poly.entity_id
_entity_poly.type
_entity_poly.pdbx_seq_one_letter_code
_entity_poly.pdbx_strand_id
1 'polypeptide(L)'
;MNNVTGGHRGDVGIEIAPETADDPALAARIDDLLHRTCDLARALTGAEQAALKVDLDGDGRAARKFFNLSGRYDRYREYRVDPVGSGLHGMHIAAGDVIRLTQAEVEQHPAWDAFGKQAGSHPPLRGWLATPVCSEDADRRPYGLLQLSDKTDGQEFSPDDAGRLLELAAFAGATLDALRHAVARSRDARR
;
A
#
# COMPACT_ATOMS: atom_id res chain seq x y z
N MET A 1 34.73 14.47 -7.96
CA MET A 1 33.53 14.95 -8.68
C MET A 1 32.67 13.71 -8.95
N ASN A 2 31.80 13.33 -8.01
CA ASN A 2 30.91 12.18 -8.17
C ASN A 2 29.52 12.72 -8.51
N ASN A 3 29.15 12.52 -9.77
CA ASN A 3 27.81 12.79 -10.26
C ASN A 3 26.86 11.72 -9.70
N VAL A 4 26.03 12.08 -8.72
CA VAL A 4 24.88 11.28 -8.31
C VAL A 4 23.78 11.55 -9.33
N THR A 5 23.68 10.67 -10.32
CA THR A 5 22.57 10.64 -11.27
C THR A 5 21.30 10.28 -10.49
N GLY A 6 20.40 11.23 -10.41
CA GLY A 6 19.07 11.04 -9.82
C GLY A 6 18.30 9.95 -10.55
N GLY A 7 17.94 8.90 -9.81
CA GLY A 7 17.08 7.85 -10.29
C GLY A 7 15.73 8.43 -10.67
N HIS A 8 15.29 8.21 -11.90
CA HIS A 8 13.95 8.52 -12.36
C HIS A 8 12.95 7.74 -11.50
N ARG A 9 12.14 8.46 -10.73
CA ARG A 9 10.95 7.92 -10.06
C ARG A 9 9.97 7.50 -11.15
N GLY A 10 9.80 6.20 -11.32
CA GLY A 10 8.71 5.68 -12.14
C GLY A 10 7.42 5.69 -11.32
N ASP A 11 6.72 6.82 -11.29
CA ASP A 11 5.42 6.94 -10.66
C ASP A 11 4.38 6.15 -11.45
N VAL A 12 3.85 5.09 -10.86
CA VAL A 12 2.63 4.44 -11.33
C VAL A 12 1.56 4.63 -10.25
N GLY A 13 1.01 5.84 -10.19
CA GLY A 13 -0.20 6.14 -9.42
C GLY A 13 -1.44 5.85 -10.27
N ILE A 14 -2.36 5.03 -9.78
CA ILE A 14 -3.71 5.01 -10.32
C ILE A 14 -4.47 6.10 -9.59
N GLU A 15 -4.66 7.21 -10.25
CA GLU A 15 -5.54 8.27 -9.78
C GLU A 15 -6.98 7.89 -10.12
N ILE A 16 -7.75 7.50 -9.09
CA ILE A 16 -9.20 7.61 -9.15
C ILE A 16 -9.49 8.97 -8.54
N ALA A 17 -9.90 9.90 -9.39
CA ALA A 17 -10.15 11.28 -8.99
C ALA A 17 -11.16 11.33 -7.83
N PRO A 18 -10.82 11.87 -6.66
CA PRO A 18 -11.77 12.10 -5.60
C PRO A 18 -12.38 13.49 -5.73
N GLU A 19 -13.68 13.59 -5.59
CA GLU A 19 -14.38 14.86 -5.36
C GLU A 19 -14.04 15.50 -3.99
N THR A 20 -13.19 14.88 -3.18
CA THR A 20 -12.88 15.31 -1.80
C THR A 20 -11.62 16.15 -1.65
N ALA A 21 -10.94 16.52 -2.71
CA ALA A 21 -9.75 17.38 -2.60
C ALA A 21 -10.11 18.86 -2.65
N ASP A 22 -10.82 19.36 -1.63
CA ASP A 22 -10.92 20.80 -1.38
C ASP A 22 -9.53 21.44 -1.10
N ASP A 23 -8.48 20.60 -0.93
CA ASP A 23 -7.11 21.02 -0.72
C ASP A 23 -6.12 20.15 -1.54
N PRO A 24 -5.77 20.58 -2.75
CA PRO A 24 -4.83 19.85 -3.61
C PRO A 24 -3.43 19.68 -2.98
N ALA A 25 -3.00 20.60 -2.12
CA ALA A 25 -1.71 20.50 -1.45
C ALA A 25 -1.70 19.37 -0.41
N LEU A 26 -2.83 19.16 0.26
CA LEU A 26 -2.98 18.03 1.17
C LEU A 26 -3.02 16.70 0.40
N ALA A 27 -3.78 16.63 -0.67
CA ALA A 27 -3.85 15.44 -1.51
C ALA A 27 -2.44 15.02 -1.95
N ALA A 28 -1.63 15.98 -2.44
CA ALA A 28 -0.25 15.73 -2.84
C ALA A 28 0.63 15.23 -1.66
N ARG A 29 0.42 15.74 -0.44
CA ARG A 29 1.17 15.26 0.75
C ARG A 29 0.79 13.84 1.14
N ILE A 30 -0.48 13.49 1.04
CA ILE A 30 -0.96 12.13 1.27
C ILE A 30 -0.32 11.21 0.23
N ASP A 31 -0.35 11.57 -1.04
CA ASP A 31 0.24 10.79 -2.11
C ASP A 31 1.75 10.58 -1.89
N ASP A 32 2.51 11.62 -1.57
CA ASP A 32 3.95 11.50 -1.26
C ASP A 32 4.20 10.57 -0.05
N LEU A 33 3.38 10.67 1.00
CA LEU A 33 3.46 9.77 2.15
C LEU A 33 3.26 8.30 1.73
N LEU A 34 2.22 8.03 0.95
CA LEU A 34 1.86 6.66 0.55
C LEU A 34 2.91 6.06 -0.39
N HIS A 35 3.43 6.84 -1.32
CA HIS A 35 4.57 6.43 -2.15
C HIS A 35 5.81 6.10 -1.33
N ARG A 36 6.21 7.00 -0.41
CA ARG A 36 7.36 6.76 0.48
C ARG A 36 7.16 5.56 1.38
N THR A 37 5.94 5.31 1.83
CA THR A 37 5.62 4.12 2.62
C THR A 37 5.88 2.84 1.81
N CYS A 38 5.46 2.79 0.55
CA CYS A 38 5.76 1.67 -0.33
C CYS A 38 7.27 1.51 -0.59
N ASP A 39 8.00 2.63 -0.84
CA ASP A 39 9.45 2.62 -1.04
C ASP A 39 10.18 2.07 0.19
N LEU A 40 9.82 2.55 1.38
CA LEU A 40 10.42 2.10 2.64
C LEU A 40 10.08 0.64 2.93
N ALA A 41 8.85 0.20 2.71
CA ALA A 41 8.44 -1.18 2.90
C ALA A 41 9.30 -2.14 2.07
N ARG A 42 9.53 -1.82 0.80
CA ARG A 42 10.43 -2.59 -0.06
C ARG A 42 11.89 -2.56 0.42
N ALA A 43 12.40 -1.36 0.75
CA ALA A 43 13.78 -1.20 1.17
C ALA A 43 14.09 -1.95 2.47
N LEU A 44 13.15 -1.97 3.43
CA LEU A 44 13.33 -2.61 4.74
C LEU A 44 13.23 -4.13 4.69
N THR A 45 12.48 -4.68 3.73
CA THR A 45 12.17 -6.11 3.64
C THR A 45 12.85 -6.83 2.48
N GLY A 46 13.41 -6.08 1.53
CA GLY A 46 13.91 -6.63 0.28
C GLY A 46 12.82 -7.10 -0.68
N ALA A 47 11.58 -6.62 -0.51
CA ALA A 47 10.50 -6.98 -1.41
C ALA A 47 10.67 -6.37 -2.80
N GLU A 48 10.29 -7.10 -3.84
CA GLU A 48 10.28 -6.63 -5.23
C GLU A 48 9.04 -5.80 -5.56
N GLN A 49 7.97 -6.01 -4.81
CA GLN A 49 6.68 -5.38 -5.01
C GLN A 49 6.11 -4.89 -3.69
N ALA A 50 5.59 -3.67 -3.68
CA ALA A 50 4.76 -3.14 -2.62
C ALA A 50 3.49 -2.54 -3.21
N ALA A 51 2.37 -2.71 -2.53
CA ALA A 51 1.14 -2.02 -2.84
C ALA A 51 0.48 -1.51 -1.56
N LEU A 52 -0.05 -0.30 -1.64
CA LEU A 52 -0.80 0.31 -0.54
C LEU A 52 -2.12 0.81 -1.10
N LYS A 53 -3.21 0.26 -0.59
CA LYS A 53 -4.56 0.77 -0.83
C LYS A 53 -5.02 1.53 0.40
N VAL A 54 -5.48 2.76 0.22
CA VAL A 54 -6.01 3.60 1.29
C VAL A 54 -7.36 4.18 0.89
N ASP A 55 -8.30 4.11 1.80
CA ASP A 55 -9.61 4.76 1.75
C ASP A 55 -9.81 5.54 3.06
N LEU A 56 -9.56 6.83 3.01
CA LEU A 56 -9.56 7.68 4.21
C LEU A 56 -10.96 7.90 4.77
N ASP A 57 -11.96 7.88 3.94
CA ASP A 57 -13.35 8.16 4.33
C ASP A 57 -14.14 6.88 4.60
N GLY A 58 -13.67 5.73 4.11
CA GLY A 58 -14.27 4.42 4.32
C GLY A 58 -15.52 4.15 3.47
N ASP A 59 -15.79 5.01 2.50
CA ASP A 59 -16.96 4.90 1.61
C ASP A 59 -16.62 4.33 0.22
N GLY A 60 -15.35 4.04 -0.01
CA GLY A 60 -14.81 3.51 -1.28
C GLY A 60 -14.68 4.52 -2.40
N ARG A 61 -15.22 5.74 -2.25
CA ARG A 61 -15.25 6.76 -3.32
C ARG A 61 -13.92 7.45 -3.51
N ALA A 62 -13.15 7.60 -2.42
CA ALA A 62 -11.85 8.25 -2.41
C ALA A 62 -10.69 7.24 -2.22
N ALA A 63 -10.92 5.97 -2.56
CA ALA A 63 -9.87 4.95 -2.44
C ALA A 63 -8.72 5.24 -3.40
N ARG A 64 -7.49 5.22 -2.86
CA ARG A 64 -6.25 5.38 -3.61
C ARG A 64 -5.43 4.11 -3.53
N LYS A 65 -4.80 3.72 -4.60
CA LYS A 65 -3.94 2.55 -4.64
C LYS A 65 -2.59 2.91 -5.27
N PHE A 66 -1.54 2.62 -4.55
CA PHE A 66 -0.16 2.85 -4.96
C PHE A 66 0.54 1.53 -5.16
N PHE A 67 1.35 1.47 -6.22
CA PHE A 67 2.26 0.37 -6.46
C PHE A 67 3.67 0.90 -6.53
N ASN A 68 4.59 0.18 -5.93
CA ASN A 68 6.00 0.34 -6.15
C ASN A 68 6.57 -1.01 -6.60
N LEU A 69 7.11 -1.04 -7.80
CA LEU A 69 7.66 -2.23 -8.43
C LEU A 69 9.15 -2.04 -8.67
N SER A 70 9.94 -3.08 -8.43
CA SER A 70 11.34 -3.08 -8.84
C SER A 70 11.48 -3.11 -10.35
N GLY A 71 12.67 -2.80 -10.86
CA GLY A 71 12.98 -2.89 -12.29
C GLY A 71 12.74 -4.27 -12.92
N ARG A 72 12.73 -5.33 -12.10
CA ARG A 72 12.37 -6.68 -12.52
C ARG A 72 10.94 -6.76 -13.08
N TYR A 73 10.07 -5.88 -12.59
CA TYR A 73 8.66 -5.83 -12.96
C TYR A 73 8.28 -4.63 -13.83
N ASP A 74 9.24 -3.98 -14.49
CA ASP A 74 9.03 -2.80 -15.34
C ASP A 74 7.93 -2.98 -16.41
N ARG A 75 7.79 -4.18 -16.95
CA ARG A 75 6.74 -4.50 -17.93
C ARG A 75 5.32 -4.35 -17.39
N TYR A 76 5.15 -4.30 -16.08
CA TYR A 76 3.86 -4.16 -15.41
C TYR A 76 3.58 -2.73 -14.91
N ARG A 77 4.43 -1.75 -15.21
CA ARG A 77 4.25 -0.37 -14.76
C ARG A 77 2.94 0.26 -15.23
N GLU A 78 2.45 -0.18 -16.39
CA GLU A 78 1.17 0.26 -16.92
C GLU A 78 -0.04 -0.52 -16.37
N TYR A 79 0.21 -1.47 -15.48
CA TYR A 79 -0.86 -2.27 -14.89
C TYR A 79 -1.80 -1.39 -14.06
N ARG A 80 -3.08 -1.48 -14.36
CA ARG A 80 -4.15 -0.78 -13.66
C ARG A 80 -5.08 -1.81 -13.03
N VAL A 81 -5.40 -1.63 -11.76
CA VAL A 81 -6.26 -2.53 -10.99
C VAL A 81 -7.54 -1.83 -10.65
N ASP A 82 -8.65 -2.56 -10.77
CA ASP A 82 -9.90 -2.14 -10.15
C ASP A 82 -9.68 -1.96 -8.64
N PRO A 83 -10.06 -0.82 -8.04
CA PRO A 83 -9.91 -0.55 -6.61
C PRO A 83 -10.77 -1.47 -5.73
N VAL A 84 -11.77 -2.14 -6.28
CA VAL A 84 -12.59 -3.11 -5.55
C VAL A 84 -11.74 -4.34 -5.28
N GLY A 85 -11.30 -4.50 -4.02
CA GLY A 85 -10.46 -5.62 -3.60
C GLY A 85 -11.23 -6.93 -3.69
N SER A 86 -10.71 -7.88 -4.47
CA SER A 86 -11.10 -9.27 -4.49
C SER A 86 -9.91 -10.15 -4.08
N GLY A 87 -10.15 -11.41 -3.82
CA GLY A 87 -9.09 -12.33 -3.46
C GLY A 87 -8.41 -11.99 -2.13
N LEU A 88 -7.11 -12.16 -2.05
CA LEU A 88 -6.31 -11.87 -0.84
C LEU A 88 -6.44 -10.41 -0.38
N HIS A 89 -6.61 -9.47 -1.30
CA HIS A 89 -6.79 -8.05 -0.96
C HIS A 89 -8.11 -7.72 -0.26
N GLY A 90 -9.08 -8.62 -0.34
CA GLY A 90 -10.38 -8.49 0.33
C GLY A 90 -10.42 -9.15 1.71
N MET A 91 -9.31 -9.76 2.16
CA MET A 91 -9.26 -10.39 3.47
C MET A 91 -9.40 -9.35 4.59
N HIS A 92 -10.20 -9.70 5.58
CA HIS A 92 -10.24 -8.93 6.81
C HIS A 92 -9.03 -9.29 7.68
N ILE A 93 -8.18 -8.29 7.93
CA ILE A 93 -7.05 -8.40 8.85
C ILE A 93 -7.33 -7.44 10.00
N ALA A 94 -7.29 -7.94 11.24
CA ALA A 94 -7.55 -7.10 12.40
C ALA A 94 -6.46 -6.04 12.58
N ALA A 95 -6.81 -4.91 13.17
CA ALA A 95 -5.87 -3.83 13.45
C ALA A 95 -4.75 -4.32 14.37
N GLY A 96 -3.51 -4.14 13.94
CA GLY A 96 -2.31 -4.61 14.66
C GLY A 96 -1.87 -6.02 14.31
N ASP A 97 -2.60 -6.73 13.44
CA ASP A 97 -2.20 -8.03 12.94
C ASP A 97 -1.41 -7.91 11.63
N VAL A 98 -0.64 -8.95 11.33
CA VAL A 98 0.09 -9.11 10.07
C VAL A 98 -0.10 -10.54 9.58
N ILE A 99 -0.41 -10.67 8.30
CA ILE A 99 -0.51 -11.97 7.64
C ILE A 99 0.74 -12.17 6.79
N ARG A 100 1.35 -13.33 6.95
CA ARG A 100 2.50 -13.77 6.17
C ARG A 100 2.20 -15.15 5.60
N LEU A 101 2.15 -15.24 4.27
CA LEU A 101 1.91 -16.47 3.53
C LEU A 101 3.11 -16.79 2.66
N THR A 102 3.57 -18.03 2.73
CA THR A 102 4.49 -18.62 1.76
C THR A 102 3.80 -18.75 0.40
N GLN A 103 4.56 -19.02 -0.66
CA GLN A 103 3.95 -19.26 -1.98
C GLN A 103 2.96 -20.44 -1.97
N ALA A 104 3.31 -21.51 -1.29
CA ALA A 104 2.43 -22.68 -1.19
C ALA A 104 1.13 -22.38 -0.43
N GLU A 105 1.21 -21.57 0.64
CA GLU A 105 0.03 -21.14 1.38
C GLU A 105 -0.84 -20.18 0.57
N VAL A 106 -0.24 -19.28 -0.23
CA VAL A 106 -0.98 -18.43 -1.16
C VAL A 106 -1.78 -19.27 -2.15
N GLU A 107 -1.14 -20.23 -2.80
CA GLU A 107 -1.79 -21.08 -3.81
C GLU A 107 -2.91 -21.97 -3.26
N GLN A 108 -2.83 -22.31 -1.98
CA GLN A 108 -3.85 -23.12 -1.28
C GLN A 108 -4.92 -22.26 -0.59
N HIS A 109 -4.73 -20.93 -0.55
CA HIS A 109 -5.62 -20.06 0.20
C HIS A 109 -7.00 -19.96 -0.47
N PRO A 110 -8.12 -20.11 0.29
CA PRO A 110 -9.46 -20.07 -0.29
C PRO A 110 -9.81 -18.76 -1.02
N ALA A 111 -9.20 -17.64 -0.61
CA ALA A 111 -9.37 -16.36 -1.25
C ALA A 111 -8.45 -16.15 -2.47
N TRP A 112 -7.60 -17.11 -2.81
CA TRP A 112 -6.70 -17.01 -3.96
C TRP A 112 -7.44 -17.40 -5.25
N ASP A 113 -7.56 -16.46 -6.18
CA ASP A 113 -8.22 -16.63 -7.48
C ASP A 113 -7.26 -16.58 -8.68
N ALA A 114 -5.94 -16.64 -8.42
CA ALA A 114 -4.88 -16.52 -9.43
C ALA A 114 -5.05 -15.28 -10.34
N PHE A 115 -5.53 -14.17 -9.77
CA PHE A 115 -5.84 -12.89 -10.43
C PHE A 115 -7.03 -12.96 -11.41
N GLY A 116 -7.77 -14.05 -11.47
CA GLY A 116 -8.97 -14.18 -12.27
C GLY A 116 -8.77 -13.74 -13.72
N LYS A 117 -9.54 -12.76 -14.18
CA LYS A 117 -9.46 -12.21 -15.53
C LYS A 117 -8.16 -11.45 -15.85
N GLN A 118 -7.37 -11.12 -14.84
CA GLN A 118 -6.16 -10.30 -14.96
C GLN A 118 -4.87 -11.13 -14.89
N ALA A 119 -4.95 -12.45 -14.88
CA ALA A 119 -3.81 -13.35 -14.73
C ALA A 119 -2.64 -13.10 -15.70
N GLY A 120 -2.91 -12.61 -16.92
CA GLY A 120 -1.87 -12.30 -17.91
C GLY A 120 -1.26 -10.91 -17.79
N SER A 121 -1.89 -9.99 -17.07
CA SER A 121 -1.46 -8.58 -16.96
C SER A 121 -0.95 -8.21 -15.57
N HIS A 122 -1.22 -9.03 -14.56
CA HIS A 122 -0.75 -8.80 -13.19
C HIS A 122 0.70 -9.26 -13.03
N PRO A 123 1.56 -8.52 -12.27
CA PRO A 123 2.85 -9.07 -11.87
C PRO A 123 2.66 -10.35 -11.05
N PRO A 124 3.51 -11.37 -11.23
CA PRO A 124 3.39 -12.60 -10.45
C PRO A 124 3.52 -12.31 -8.96
N LEU A 125 2.70 -12.96 -8.16
CA LEU A 125 2.75 -12.88 -6.71
C LEU A 125 3.51 -14.11 -6.21
N ARG A 126 4.56 -13.88 -5.42
CA ARG A 126 5.40 -14.94 -4.82
C ARG A 126 5.54 -14.68 -3.34
N GLY A 127 4.81 -15.47 -2.54
CA GLY A 127 4.61 -15.16 -1.15
C GLY A 127 3.83 -13.86 -0.95
N TRP A 128 3.30 -13.65 0.21
CA TRP A 128 2.50 -12.48 0.53
C TRP A 128 2.68 -12.08 1.99
N LEU A 129 2.92 -10.80 2.20
CA LEU A 129 3.02 -10.20 3.51
C LEU A 129 2.12 -8.97 3.52
N ALA A 130 1.16 -8.89 4.46
CA ALA A 130 0.22 -7.79 4.51
C ALA A 130 -0.21 -7.44 5.92
N THR A 131 -0.46 -6.14 6.14
CA THR A 131 -0.99 -5.61 7.39
C THR A 131 -1.90 -4.41 7.10
N PRO A 132 -2.98 -4.19 7.88
CA PRO A 132 -3.79 -3.01 7.73
C PRO A 132 -3.04 -1.76 8.19
N VAL A 133 -3.28 -0.65 7.50
CA VAL A 133 -2.94 0.70 7.98
C VAL A 133 -4.16 1.25 8.68
N CYS A 134 -4.06 1.48 9.99
CA CYS A 134 -5.19 1.87 10.82
C CYS A 134 -4.96 3.23 11.48
N SER A 135 -6.06 3.90 11.82
CA SER A 135 -6.06 5.02 12.76
C SER A 135 -5.49 4.61 14.10
N GLU A 136 -4.85 5.54 14.80
CA GLU A 136 -4.47 5.37 16.21
C GLU A 136 -5.60 5.73 17.18
N ASP A 137 -6.71 6.23 16.68
CA ASP A 137 -7.92 6.49 17.48
C ASP A 137 -8.41 5.20 18.15
N ALA A 138 -9.24 5.35 19.18
CA ALA A 138 -9.70 4.23 20.03
C ALA A 138 -10.44 3.13 19.24
N ASP A 139 -11.08 3.47 18.13
CA ASP A 139 -11.78 2.54 17.26
C ASP A 139 -10.84 1.80 16.29
N ARG A 140 -9.55 2.21 16.21
CA ARG A 140 -8.56 1.61 15.31
C ARG A 140 -9.07 1.39 13.89
N ARG A 141 -9.80 2.38 13.37
CA ARG A 141 -10.43 2.27 12.05
C ARG A 141 -9.40 1.98 10.96
N PRO A 142 -9.60 0.96 10.12
CA PRO A 142 -8.69 0.68 9.02
C PRO A 142 -8.81 1.77 7.94
N TYR A 143 -7.68 2.36 7.56
CA TYR A 143 -7.55 3.22 6.38
C TYR A 143 -7.32 2.41 5.12
N GLY A 144 -6.64 1.28 5.24
CA GLY A 144 -6.31 0.47 4.09
C GLY A 144 -5.41 -0.71 4.39
N LEU A 145 -4.76 -1.21 3.35
CA LEU A 145 -3.91 -2.40 3.40
C LEU A 145 -2.56 -2.12 2.73
N LEU A 146 -1.48 -2.31 3.49
CA LEU A 146 -0.11 -2.34 2.98
C LEU A 146 0.29 -3.79 2.76
N GLN A 147 0.78 -4.11 1.57
CA GLN A 147 1.17 -5.48 1.21
C GLN A 147 2.45 -5.51 0.39
N LEU A 148 3.16 -6.61 0.53
CA LEU A 148 4.40 -6.92 -0.16
C LEU A 148 4.32 -8.29 -0.82
N SER A 149 5.06 -8.46 -1.90
CA SER A 149 5.24 -9.74 -2.58
C SER A 149 6.63 -9.84 -3.17
N ASP A 150 7.10 -11.07 -3.28
CA ASP A 150 8.35 -11.46 -3.92
C ASP A 150 9.58 -10.77 -3.30
N LYS A 151 10.51 -11.54 -2.79
CA LYS A 151 11.78 -11.01 -2.27
C LYS A 151 12.88 -11.11 -3.31
N THR A 152 13.75 -10.11 -3.32
CA THR A 152 14.93 -10.04 -4.21
C THR A 152 15.82 -11.27 -4.12
N ASP A 153 15.96 -11.83 -2.91
CA ASP A 153 16.75 -13.04 -2.63
C ASP A 153 15.99 -14.34 -2.90
N GLY A 154 14.73 -14.28 -3.29
CA GLY A 154 13.88 -15.45 -3.56
C GLY A 154 13.47 -16.22 -2.30
N GLN A 155 13.76 -15.70 -1.11
CA GLN A 155 13.36 -16.33 0.15
C GLN A 155 11.91 -15.93 0.52
N GLU A 156 11.34 -16.65 1.47
CA GLU A 156 10.06 -16.29 2.08
C GLU A 156 10.25 -15.07 3.01
N PHE A 157 9.18 -14.31 3.21
CA PHE A 157 9.21 -13.24 4.21
C PHE A 157 9.43 -13.82 5.61
N SER A 158 10.29 -13.19 6.37
CA SER A 158 10.61 -13.60 7.74
C SER A 158 9.67 -12.97 8.79
N PRO A 159 9.66 -13.44 10.04
CA PRO A 159 8.99 -12.75 11.13
C PRO A 159 9.51 -11.33 11.35
N ASP A 160 10.80 -11.07 11.10
CA ASP A 160 11.39 -9.73 11.19
C ASP A 160 10.83 -8.81 10.10
N ASP A 161 10.64 -9.31 8.88
CA ASP A 161 9.99 -8.55 7.80
C ASP A 161 8.56 -8.18 8.20
N ALA A 162 7.84 -9.11 8.84
CA ALA A 162 6.49 -8.87 9.34
C ALA A 162 6.47 -7.77 10.43
N GLY A 163 7.40 -7.83 11.39
CA GLY A 163 7.55 -6.79 12.42
C GLY A 163 7.82 -5.41 11.82
N ARG A 164 8.76 -5.32 10.87
CA ARG A 164 9.07 -4.06 10.17
C ARG A 164 7.88 -3.49 9.42
N LEU A 165 7.10 -4.35 8.75
CA LEU A 165 5.91 -3.92 8.01
C LEU A 165 4.84 -3.39 8.95
N LEU A 166 4.64 -4.06 10.10
CA LEU A 166 3.67 -3.66 11.11
C LEU A 166 4.01 -2.28 11.70
N GLU A 167 5.27 -2.05 12.06
CA GLU A 167 5.72 -0.74 12.56
C GLU A 167 5.56 0.36 11.52
N LEU A 168 5.89 0.08 10.26
CA LEU A 168 5.73 1.05 9.17
C LEU A 168 4.25 1.38 8.92
N ALA A 169 3.35 0.39 9.00
CA ALA A 169 1.92 0.61 8.87
C ALA A 169 1.35 1.45 10.01
N ALA A 170 1.80 1.23 11.24
CA ALA A 170 1.44 2.05 12.40
C ALA A 170 1.90 3.50 12.21
N PHE A 171 3.16 3.71 11.79
CA PHE A 171 3.68 5.05 11.51
C PHE A 171 2.88 5.76 10.39
N ALA A 172 2.53 5.04 9.33
CA ALA A 172 1.71 5.60 8.24
C ALA A 172 0.31 5.97 8.73
N GLY A 173 -0.33 5.15 9.57
CA GLY A 173 -1.62 5.42 10.19
C GLY A 173 -1.61 6.69 11.05
N ALA A 174 -0.65 6.81 11.97
CA ALA A 174 -0.46 8.00 12.80
C ALA A 174 -0.27 9.28 11.97
N THR A 175 0.50 9.16 10.88
CA THR A 175 0.75 10.30 9.99
C THR A 175 -0.52 10.71 9.23
N LEU A 176 -1.31 9.74 8.77
CA LEU A 176 -2.61 10.01 8.14
C LEU A 176 -3.59 10.69 9.11
N ASP A 177 -3.63 10.27 10.38
CA ASP A 177 -4.42 10.94 11.42
C ASP A 177 -3.99 12.41 11.59
N ALA A 178 -2.69 12.66 11.71
CA ALA A 178 -2.17 14.01 11.86
C ALA A 178 -2.54 14.91 10.66
N LEU A 179 -2.45 14.39 9.44
CA LEU A 179 -2.85 15.11 8.22
C LEU A 179 -4.36 15.41 8.21
N ARG A 180 -5.20 14.44 8.56
CA ARG A 180 -6.67 14.63 8.63
C ARG A 180 -7.04 15.69 9.67
N HIS A 181 -6.47 15.62 10.86
CA HIS A 181 -6.70 16.62 11.90
C HIS A 181 -6.24 18.02 11.50
N ALA A 182 -5.12 18.14 10.77
CA ALA A 182 -4.65 19.43 10.27
C ALA A 182 -5.65 20.06 9.30
N VAL A 183 -6.27 19.25 8.45
CA VAL A 183 -7.30 19.71 7.51
C VAL A 183 -8.56 20.16 8.21
N ALA A 184 -9.07 19.35 9.14
CA ALA A 184 -10.26 19.69 9.89
C ALA A 184 -10.11 21.08 10.56
N ARG A 185 -8.98 21.29 11.24
CA ARG A 185 -8.67 22.59 11.87
C ARG A 185 -8.60 23.75 10.86
N SER A 186 -8.05 23.52 9.66
CA SER A 186 -7.95 24.55 8.64
C SER A 186 -9.31 24.94 8.06
N ARG A 187 -10.24 23.99 7.95
CA ARG A 187 -11.62 24.25 7.51
C ARG A 187 -12.40 25.05 8.55
N ASP A 188 -12.26 24.71 9.84
CA ASP A 188 -12.93 25.43 10.93
C ASP A 188 -12.43 26.86 11.06
N ALA A 189 -11.15 27.11 10.85
CA ALA A 189 -10.56 28.45 10.91
C ALA A 189 -10.98 29.39 9.74
N ARG A 190 -11.57 28.83 8.68
CA ARG A 190 -12.06 29.60 7.51
C ARG A 190 -13.54 29.91 7.55
N ARG A 191 -14.27 29.36 8.53
CA ARG A 191 -15.71 29.62 8.80
C ARG A 191 -15.90 30.75 9.79
#